data_38ba5606f97b67c32b2d9a5f67a8a7f1
#
_entry.id   38ba5606f97b67c32b2d9a5f67a8a7f1
#
_cell.length_a   1.000
_cell.length_b   1.000
_cell.length_c   1.000
_cell.angle_alpha   90.00
_cell.angle_beta   90.00
_cell.angle_gamma   90.00
#
_symmetry.space_group_name_H-M   'P 1'
#
loop_
_entity.id
_entity.type
_entity.pdbx_description
1 polymer ?
#
loop_
_entity_poly.entity_id
_entity_poly.type
_entity_poly.pdbx_seq_one_letter_code
_entity_poly.pdbx_strand_id
1 'polypeptide(L)'
;MKDGKFYDPFELICEIKEQNPDEMSRVKKTLSGHDAIRHLMLVASGTESQIWGDAQIISQVRDAARTAKEEKTTDSILNVLFRNAISAGKKVKTNIDFNLSDNSTALKAVSILNEKEDINKVLIIGNGVIGRLVGESLVANKFEATMTLRQFKSGAISVPRKIDTVNYADRYKVISDFDAVISATMSPHYTLHYEDMRDINKWPKVFIDLAMPRDIDPRIVENDNSEIQREIPQYYDLDMISRDEVMESKEDHMFEINEIVHEFEQEFYRWYDYRMTMGGIK
;
A
#
# COMPACT_ATOMS: atom_id res chain seq x y z
N MET A 1 30.33 14.65 -9.34
CA MET A 1 31.55 15.00 -8.56
C MET A 1 31.83 16.48 -8.78
N LYS A 2 31.38 17.35 -7.90
CA LYS A 2 31.99 18.67 -7.74
C LYS A 2 33.17 18.45 -6.81
N ASP A 3 34.37 18.84 -7.18
CA ASP A 3 35.61 18.90 -6.40
C ASP A 3 36.32 17.55 -6.09
N GLY A 4 36.04 16.45 -6.79
CA GLY A 4 36.77 15.18 -6.61
C GLY A 4 36.56 14.49 -5.26
N LYS A 5 35.65 14.97 -4.41
CA LYS A 5 35.31 14.34 -3.13
C LYS A 5 34.25 13.27 -3.34
N PHE A 6 34.52 12.12 -2.76
CA PHE A 6 33.55 11.04 -2.64
C PHE A 6 32.66 11.35 -1.43
N TYR A 7 31.36 11.52 -1.64
CA TYR A 7 30.38 11.65 -0.55
C TYR A 7 29.71 10.31 -0.34
N ASP A 8 29.58 9.89 0.92
CA ASP A 8 28.75 8.72 1.25
C ASP A 8 27.28 9.10 0.96
N PRO A 9 26.60 8.41 0.03
CA PRO A 9 25.20 8.70 -0.28
C PRO A 9 24.27 8.59 0.94
N PHE A 10 24.61 7.73 1.89
CA PHE A 10 23.83 7.57 3.12
C PHE A 10 23.93 8.78 4.04
N GLU A 11 25.15 9.28 4.27
CA GLU A 11 25.36 10.50 5.08
C GLU A 11 24.64 11.69 4.45
N LEU A 12 24.74 11.83 3.13
CA LEU A 12 24.07 12.90 2.38
C LEU A 12 22.54 12.80 2.52
N ILE A 13 21.96 11.59 2.45
CA ILE A 13 20.51 11.39 2.63
C ILE A 13 20.10 11.75 4.07
N CYS A 14 20.88 11.34 5.07
CA CYS A 14 20.61 11.68 6.46
C CYS A 14 20.65 13.19 6.68
N GLU A 15 21.64 13.89 6.10
CA GLU A 15 21.74 15.35 6.16
C GLU A 15 20.50 16.04 5.53
N ILE A 16 20.12 15.63 4.31
CA ILE A 16 18.96 16.21 3.59
C ILE A 16 17.64 15.95 4.34
N LYS A 17 17.53 14.80 5.00
CA LYS A 17 16.33 14.39 5.72
C LYS A 17 16.34 14.79 7.20
N GLU A 18 17.37 15.49 7.64
CA GLU A 18 17.54 15.89 9.05
C GLU A 18 17.46 14.71 10.02
N GLN A 19 18.03 13.57 9.63
CA GLN A 19 18.03 12.32 10.40
C GLN A 19 19.40 12.07 11.02
N ASN A 20 19.41 11.41 12.19
CA ASN A 20 20.65 11.01 12.83
C ASN A 20 21.24 9.76 12.13
N PRO A 21 22.48 9.84 11.55
CA PRO A 21 23.09 8.70 10.85
C PRO A 21 23.28 7.46 11.73
N ASP A 22 23.58 7.63 13.03
CA ASP A 22 23.80 6.51 13.95
C ASP A 22 22.51 5.71 14.20
N GLU A 23 21.37 6.40 14.31
CA GLU A 23 20.06 5.75 14.44
C GLU A 23 19.65 5.07 13.14
N MET A 24 19.82 5.77 12.02
CA MET A 24 19.45 5.25 10.70
C MET A 24 20.38 4.12 10.22
N SER A 25 21.60 4.01 10.76
CA SER A 25 22.53 2.92 10.41
C SER A 25 21.96 1.53 10.71
N ARG A 26 21.07 1.42 11.69
CA ARG A 26 20.42 0.14 12.10
C ARG A 26 19.42 -0.37 11.08
N VAL A 27 18.84 0.51 10.26
CA VAL A 27 17.86 0.19 9.23
C VAL A 27 18.41 0.29 7.81
N LYS A 28 19.69 0.68 7.69
CA LYS A 28 20.39 0.80 6.41
C LYS A 28 20.71 -0.57 5.84
N LYS A 29 20.37 -0.78 4.57
CA LYS A 29 20.90 -1.89 3.77
C LYS A 29 21.66 -1.32 2.57
N THR A 30 22.88 -1.76 2.40
CA THR A 30 23.73 -1.38 1.25
C THR A 30 23.87 -2.58 0.33
N LEU A 31 23.55 -2.41 -0.93
CA LEU A 31 23.68 -3.42 -1.97
C LEU A 31 24.68 -2.96 -3.03
N SER A 32 25.38 -3.89 -3.65
CA SER A 32 26.37 -3.59 -4.70
C SER A 32 26.33 -4.66 -5.80
N GLY A 33 26.87 -4.31 -6.98
CA GLY A 33 26.96 -5.24 -8.12
C GLY A 33 25.61 -5.81 -8.54
N HIS A 34 25.55 -7.11 -8.69
CA HIS A 34 24.36 -7.84 -9.12
C HIS A 34 23.15 -7.61 -8.20
N ASP A 35 23.36 -7.65 -6.89
CA ASP A 35 22.28 -7.47 -5.92
C ASP A 35 21.64 -6.08 -6.00
N ALA A 36 22.44 -5.04 -6.26
CA ALA A 36 21.92 -3.67 -6.44
C ALA A 36 21.08 -3.54 -7.72
N ILE A 37 21.52 -4.16 -8.82
CA ILE A 37 20.82 -4.17 -10.11
C ILE A 37 19.48 -4.88 -9.97
N ARG A 38 19.49 -6.07 -9.39
CA ARG A 38 18.30 -6.88 -9.13
C ARG A 38 17.32 -6.14 -8.23
N HIS A 39 17.80 -5.61 -7.11
CA HIS A 39 16.95 -4.88 -6.18
C HIS A 39 16.28 -3.65 -6.82
N LEU A 40 16.99 -2.89 -7.66
CA LEU A 40 16.40 -1.77 -8.39
C LEU A 40 15.23 -2.23 -9.28
N MET A 41 15.34 -3.38 -9.93
CA MET A 41 14.26 -3.94 -10.77
C MET A 41 13.06 -4.40 -9.93
N LEU A 42 13.31 -5.02 -8.78
CA LEU A 42 12.27 -5.40 -7.82
C LEU A 42 11.58 -4.17 -7.22
N VAL A 43 12.34 -3.13 -6.85
CA VAL A 43 11.76 -1.84 -6.41
C VAL A 43 10.88 -1.24 -7.51
N ALA A 44 11.38 -1.18 -8.75
CA ALA A 44 10.63 -0.61 -9.87
C ALA A 44 9.34 -1.42 -10.20
N SER A 45 9.29 -2.70 -9.86
CA SER A 45 8.09 -3.54 -9.99
C SER A 45 7.08 -3.36 -8.85
N GLY A 46 7.46 -2.67 -7.76
CA GLY A 46 6.63 -2.47 -6.58
C GLY A 46 6.64 -3.64 -5.60
N THR A 47 7.47 -4.68 -5.84
CA THR A 47 7.50 -5.89 -4.99
C THR A 47 8.23 -5.69 -3.66
N GLU A 48 9.07 -4.66 -3.56
CA GLU A 48 9.75 -4.25 -2.33
C GLU A 48 8.97 -3.18 -1.54
N SER A 49 7.78 -2.81 -2.00
CA SER A 49 6.92 -1.85 -1.31
C SER A 49 6.15 -2.51 -0.15
N GLN A 50 5.82 -1.72 0.87
CA GLN A 50 4.88 -2.13 1.90
C GLN A 50 3.50 -2.47 1.31
N ILE A 51 3.08 -1.68 0.32
CA ILE A 51 1.92 -2.01 -0.53
C ILE A 51 2.45 -2.79 -1.72
N TRP A 52 2.28 -4.10 -1.69
CA TRP A 52 2.79 -4.99 -2.71
C TRP A 52 2.17 -4.69 -4.07
N GLY A 53 3.01 -4.44 -5.08
CA GLY A 53 2.57 -4.07 -6.42
C GLY A 53 2.14 -2.60 -6.57
N ASP A 54 2.52 -1.71 -5.64
CA ASP A 54 2.16 -0.29 -5.72
C ASP A 54 2.50 0.33 -7.08
N ALA A 55 1.46 0.76 -7.77
CA ALA A 55 1.55 1.34 -9.10
C ALA A 55 2.30 2.68 -9.14
N GLN A 56 2.44 3.37 -8.03
CA GLN A 56 3.11 4.68 -7.97
C GLN A 56 4.62 4.55 -8.04
N ILE A 57 5.19 3.45 -7.54
CA ILE A 57 6.64 3.24 -7.46
C ILE A 57 7.30 3.35 -8.84
N ILE A 58 6.74 2.71 -9.86
CA ILE A 58 7.31 2.77 -11.21
C ILE A 58 7.33 4.19 -11.79
N SER A 59 6.34 5.01 -11.41
CA SER A 59 6.29 6.42 -11.81
C SER A 59 7.33 7.23 -11.07
N GLN A 60 7.52 6.99 -9.77
CA GLN A 60 8.55 7.64 -8.95
C GLN A 60 9.96 7.31 -9.45
N VAL A 61 10.25 6.03 -9.75
CA VAL A 61 11.55 5.60 -10.32
C VAL A 61 11.79 6.28 -11.67
N ARG A 62 10.79 6.35 -12.54
CA ARG A 62 10.90 7.02 -13.85
C ARG A 62 11.16 8.51 -13.71
N ASP A 63 10.43 9.18 -12.81
CA ASP A 63 10.56 10.62 -12.61
C ASP A 63 11.93 10.96 -11.98
N ALA A 64 12.41 10.17 -11.03
CA ALA A 64 13.75 10.30 -10.46
C ALA A 64 14.84 10.12 -11.52
N ALA A 65 14.75 9.09 -12.37
CA ALA A 65 15.69 8.85 -13.46
C ALA A 65 15.67 9.99 -14.48
N ARG A 66 14.50 10.54 -14.80
CA ARG A 66 14.37 11.70 -15.70
C ARG A 66 15.05 12.93 -15.12
N THR A 67 14.75 13.28 -13.87
CA THR A 67 15.36 14.42 -13.18
C THR A 67 16.89 14.29 -13.13
N ALA A 68 17.41 13.11 -12.76
CA ALA A 68 18.83 12.85 -12.70
C ALA A 68 19.51 13.00 -14.09
N LYS A 69 18.82 12.63 -15.18
CA LYS A 69 19.30 12.83 -16.54
C LYS A 69 19.30 14.29 -16.95
N GLU A 70 18.25 15.05 -16.64
CA GLU A 70 18.13 16.48 -16.91
C GLU A 70 19.22 17.28 -16.18
N GLU A 71 19.47 16.92 -14.92
CA GLU A 71 20.54 17.51 -14.08
C GLU A 71 21.95 16.99 -14.40
N LYS A 72 22.09 16.10 -15.40
CA LYS A 72 23.36 15.51 -15.83
C LYS A 72 24.15 14.81 -14.71
N THR A 73 23.43 14.22 -13.76
CA THR A 73 24.02 13.46 -12.64
C THR A 73 24.09 11.96 -12.93
N THR A 74 23.63 11.50 -14.11
CA THR A 74 23.72 10.12 -14.57
C THR A 74 24.66 9.96 -15.74
N ASP A 75 25.31 8.81 -15.81
CA ASP A 75 26.06 8.35 -16.98
C ASP A 75 25.22 7.43 -17.88
N SER A 76 25.87 6.92 -18.93
CA SER A 76 25.20 6.01 -19.86
C SER A 76 24.86 4.64 -19.24
N ILE A 77 25.62 4.19 -18.21
CA ILE A 77 25.37 2.90 -17.54
C ILE A 77 24.10 3.03 -16.71
N LEU A 78 24.01 4.06 -15.87
CA LEU A 78 22.83 4.32 -15.07
C LEU A 78 21.58 4.57 -15.92
N ASN A 79 21.72 5.31 -17.02
CA ASN A 79 20.59 5.56 -17.94
C ASN A 79 20.03 4.25 -18.54
N VAL A 80 20.89 3.29 -18.91
CA VAL A 80 20.44 1.99 -19.42
C VAL A 80 19.88 1.13 -18.31
N LEU A 81 20.50 1.12 -17.13
CA LEU A 81 20.05 0.38 -15.97
C LEU A 81 18.64 0.81 -15.55
N PHE A 82 18.40 2.11 -15.37
CA PHE A 82 17.07 2.62 -15.00
C PHE A 82 16.01 2.35 -16.07
N ARG A 83 16.38 2.43 -17.35
CA ARG A 83 15.47 2.05 -18.44
C ARG A 83 15.05 0.60 -18.36
N ASN A 84 16.00 -0.32 -18.13
CA ASN A 84 15.70 -1.76 -17.97
C ASN A 84 14.87 -2.01 -16.71
N ALA A 85 15.16 -1.37 -15.59
CA ALA A 85 14.38 -1.50 -14.36
C ALA A 85 12.91 -1.04 -14.55
N ILE A 86 12.71 0.10 -15.23
CA ILE A 86 11.35 0.59 -15.55
C ILE A 86 10.63 -0.38 -16.51
N SER A 87 11.35 -0.97 -17.46
CA SER A 87 10.77 -1.93 -18.40
C SER A 87 10.41 -3.25 -17.71
N ALA A 88 11.27 -3.74 -16.81
CA ALA A 88 10.98 -4.89 -15.95
C ALA A 88 9.73 -4.66 -15.11
N GLY A 89 9.66 -3.51 -14.41
CA GLY A 89 8.49 -3.17 -13.60
C GLY A 89 7.20 -3.08 -14.41
N LYS A 90 7.24 -2.55 -15.65
CA LYS A 90 6.08 -2.54 -16.55
C LYS A 90 5.65 -3.95 -16.95
N LYS A 91 6.62 -4.83 -17.27
CA LYS A 91 6.33 -6.20 -17.69
C LYS A 91 5.75 -7.00 -16.52
N VAL A 92 6.32 -6.87 -15.31
CA VAL A 92 5.77 -7.47 -14.09
C VAL A 92 4.33 -7.01 -13.89
N LYS A 93 4.07 -5.69 -13.96
CA LYS A 93 2.72 -5.15 -13.75
C LYS A 93 1.70 -5.59 -14.82
N THR A 94 2.15 -5.96 -16.02
CA THR A 94 1.26 -6.46 -17.08
C THR A 94 0.95 -7.94 -16.90
N ASN A 95 1.90 -8.72 -16.38
CA ASN A 95 1.78 -10.17 -16.25
C ASN A 95 1.18 -10.60 -14.91
N ILE A 96 1.50 -9.87 -13.84
CA ILE A 96 1.06 -10.18 -12.49
C ILE A 96 -0.15 -9.34 -12.14
N ASP A 97 -1.24 -9.99 -11.77
CA ASP A 97 -2.42 -9.31 -11.26
C ASP A 97 -2.30 -9.08 -9.75
N PHE A 98 -1.77 -7.93 -9.40
CA PHE A 98 -1.66 -7.51 -8.00
C PHE A 98 -3.02 -7.23 -7.33
N ASN A 99 -4.13 -7.13 -8.11
CA ASN A 99 -5.46 -6.89 -7.58
C ASN A 99 -6.10 -8.15 -6.95
N LEU A 100 -5.48 -9.33 -7.13
CA LEU A 100 -5.88 -10.52 -6.37
C LEU A 100 -5.81 -10.24 -4.86
N SER A 101 -4.86 -9.39 -4.41
CA SER A 101 -4.75 -8.97 -3.02
C SER A 101 -5.93 -8.13 -2.54
N ASP A 102 -6.50 -7.25 -3.37
CA ASP A 102 -7.64 -6.40 -2.99
C ASP A 102 -8.90 -7.24 -2.78
N ASN A 103 -9.14 -8.20 -3.68
CA ASN A 103 -10.29 -9.11 -3.56
C ASN A 103 -10.13 -10.06 -2.37
N SER A 104 -8.94 -10.59 -2.17
CA SER A 104 -8.59 -11.44 -1.03
C SER A 104 -8.75 -10.70 0.30
N THR A 105 -8.21 -9.49 0.41
CA THR A 105 -8.34 -8.63 1.58
C THR A 105 -9.81 -8.33 1.92
N ALA A 106 -10.64 -8.04 0.91
CA ALA A 106 -12.06 -7.80 1.09
C ALA A 106 -12.80 -9.05 1.58
N LEU A 107 -12.52 -10.23 0.99
CA LEU A 107 -13.11 -11.50 1.40
C LEU A 107 -12.73 -11.87 2.84
N LYS A 108 -11.48 -11.67 3.22
CA LYS A 108 -10.97 -11.97 4.55
C LYS A 108 -11.55 -11.05 5.62
N ALA A 109 -11.68 -9.75 5.32
CA ALA A 109 -12.36 -8.83 6.21
C ALA A 109 -13.79 -9.26 6.50
N VAL A 110 -14.51 -9.78 5.50
CA VAL A 110 -15.87 -10.31 5.68
C VAL A 110 -15.87 -11.66 6.38
N SER A 111 -14.86 -12.53 6.14
CA SER A 111 -14.70 -13.80 6.86
C SER A 111 -14.57 -13.58 8.37
N ILE A 112 -13.79 -12.57 8.79
CA ILE A 112 -13.66 -12.19 10.20
C ILE A 112 -15.04 -11.89 10.82
N LEU A 113 -15.90 -11.20 10.08
CA LEU A 113 -17.26 -10.88 10.58
C LEU A 113 -18.16 -12.12 10.63
N ASN A 114 -18.01 -13.07 9.68
CA ASN A 114 -18.77 -14.33 9.68
C ASN A 114 -18.46 -15.23 10.88
N GLU A 115 -17.26 -15.10 11.47
CA GLU A 115 -16.85 -15.84 12.65
C GLU A 115 -17.40 -15.25 13.96
N LYS A 116 -18.07 -14.09 13.89
CA LYS A 116 -18.60 -13.39 15.05
C LYS A 116 -20.11 -13.60 15.17
N GLU A 117 -20.52 -13.89 16.37
CA GLU A 117 -21.95 -13.90 16.70
C GLU A 117 -22.46 -12.43 16.81
N ASP A 118 -23.72 -12.19 16.47
CA ASP A 118 -24.41 -10.91 16.63
C ASP A 118 -23.84 -9.74 15.80
N ILE A 119 -23.21 -10.00 14.65
CA ILE A 119 -22.89 -9.01 13.65
C ILE A 119 -23.85 -9.15 12.47
N ASN A 120 -24.67 -8.15 12.23
CA ASN A 120 -25.62 -8.13 11.13
C ASN A 120 -25.49 -6.88 10.27
N LYS A 121 -25.29 -5.71 10.89
CA LYS A 121 -25.25 -4.41 10.22
C LYS A 121 -23.82 -3.89 10.14
N VAL A 122 -23.37 -3.60 8.95
CA VAL A 122 -21.98 -3.17 8.68
C VAL A 122 -21.95 -1.83 7.96
N LEU A 123 -21.25 -0.87 8.54
CA LEU A 123 -20.96 0.42 7.90
C LEU A 123 -19.63 0.35 7.14
N ILE A 124 -19.66 0.68 5.86
CA ILE A 124 -18.46 0.79 5.02
C ILE A 124 -18.11 2.27 4.88
N ILE A 125 -16.89 2.64 5.28
CA ILE A 125 -16.36 3.97 5.07
C ILE A 125 -15.43 3.93 3.85
N GLY A 126 -15.87 4.55 2.76
CA GLY A 126 -15.15 4.58 1.48
C GLY A 126 -15.83 3.77 0.38
N ASN A 127 -15.92 4.36 -0.82
CA ASN A 127 -16.49 3.75 -2.02
C ASN A 127 -15.45 3.53 -3.14
N GLY A 128 -14.19 3.38 -2.76
CA GLY A 128 -13.09 2.98 -3.64
C GLY A 128 -13.21 1.53 -4.12
N VAL A 129 -12.15 1.02 -4.74
CA VAL A 129 -12.13 -0.37 -5.26
C VAL A 129 -12.38 -1.36 -4.11
N ILE A 130 -11.58 -1.29 -3.03
CA ILE A 130 -11.69 -2.19 -1.88
C ILE A 130 -13.06 -2.05 -1.20
N GLY A 131 -13.53 -0.83 -0.96
CA GLY A 131 -14.85 -0.62 -0.32
C GLY A 131 -16.00 -1.23 -1.10
N ARG A 132 -15.97 -1.22 -2.44
CA ARG A 132 -16.98 -1.89 -3.28
C ARG A 132 -16.88 -3.40 -3.21
N LEU A 133 -15.67 -3.97 -3.26
CA LEU A 133 -15.45 -5.41 -3.12
C LEU A 133 -15.93 -5.92 -1.74
N VAL A 134 -15.63 -5.17 -0.67
CA VAL A 134 -16.16 -5.43 0.67
C VAL A 134 -17.68 -5.43 0.66
N GLY A 135 -18.30 -4.41 0.06
CA GLY A 135 -19.75 -4.31 -0.03
C GLY A 135 -20.40 -5.48 -0.77
N GLU A 136 -19.84 -5.88 -1.92
CA GLU A 136 -20.30 -7.06 -2.69
C GLU A 136 -20.17 -8.34 -1.86
N SER A 137 -19.04 -8.52 -1.17
CA SER A 137 -18.81 -9.68 -0.30
C SER A 137 -19.75 -9.70 0.90
N LEU A 138 -20.03 -8.57 1.56
CA LEU A 138 -20.99 -8.47 2.65
C LEU A 138 -22.39 -8.87 2.21
N VAL A 139 -22.87 -8.36 1.08
CA VAL A 139 -24.19 -8.72 0.51
C VAL A 139 -24.25 -10.21 0.16
N ALA A 140 -23.18 -10.78 -0.40
CA ALA A 140 -23.10 -12.20 -0.71
C ALA A 140 -23.20 -13.09 0.58
N ASN A 141 -22.65 -12.59 1.68
CA ASN A 141 -22.69 -13.24 3.00
C ASN A 141 -23.91 -12.83 3.86
N LYS A 142 -24.90 -12.14 3.28
CA LYS A 142 -26.19 -11.77 3.89
C LYS A 142 -26.11 -10.72 5.01
N PHE A 143 -25.05 -9.93 5.09
CA PHE A 143 -25.00 -8.76 5.96
C PHE A 143 -25.84 -7.60 5.39
N GLU A 144 -26.41 -6.78 6.26
CA GLU A 144 -26.97 -5.49 5.93
C GLU A 144 -25.84 -4.46 5.81
N ALA A 145 -25.47 -4.10 4.59
CA ALA A 145 -24.36 -3.20 4.32
C ALA A 145 -24.84 -1.78 3.99
N THR A 146 -24.25 -0.79 4.63
CA THR A 146 -24.43 0.62 4.31
C THR A 146 -23.08 1.26 4.00
N MET A 147 -23.00 2.01 2.88
CA MET A 147 -21.76 2.64 2.42
C MET A 147 -21.82 4.14 2.55
N THR A 148 -20.75 4.74 3.08
CA THR A 148 -20.66 6.21 3.12
C THR A 148 -20.24 6.76 1.76
N LEU A 149 -20.91 7.82 1.33
CA LEU A 149 -20.61 8.52 0.08
C LEU A 149 -20.21 9.97 0.37
N ARG A 150 -19.09 10.41 -0.22
CA ARG A 150 -18.79 11.84 -0.31
C ARG A 150 -19.52 12.41 -1.52
N GLN A 151 -20.25 13.49 -1.32
CA GLN A 151 -20.88 14.22 -2.44
C GLN A 151 -19.79 14.99 -3.19
N PHE A 152 -19.34 14.46 -4.33
CA PHE A 152 -18.52 15.21 -5.27
C PHE A 152 -19.41 15.80 -6.38
N LYS A 153 -19.09 17.02 -6.78
CA LYS A 153 -19.87 17.78 -7.78
C LYS A 153 -19.82 17.21 -9.21
N SER A 154 -19.09 16.14 -9.49
CA SER A 154 -18.98 15.57 -10.83
C SER A 154 -18.61 14.09 -10.79
N GLY A 155 -19.46 13.25 -11.39
CA GLY A 155 -19.21 11.84 -11.66
C GLY A 155 -20.33 10.92 -11.19
N ALA A 156 -20.63 9.86 -11.95
CA ALA A 156 -21.56 8.82 -11.54
C ALA A 156 -20.94 8.03 -10.39
N ILE A 157 -21.55 8.05 -9.22
CA ILE A 157 -21.12 7.25 -8.07
C ILE A 157 -21.63 5.82 -8.32
N SER A 158 -20.69 4.86 -8.47
CA SER A 158 -21.03 3.45 -8.57
C SER A 158 -21.09 2.85 -7.17
N VAL A 159 -22.26 2.36 -6.79
CA VAL A 159 -22.50 1.59 -5.56
C VAL A 159 -22.96 0.20 -5.95
N PRO A 160 -22.45 -0.87 -5.35
CA PRO A 160 -22.93 -2.22 -5.61
C PRO A 160 -24.43 -2.37 -5.28
N ARG A 161 -25.10 -3.30 -5.93
CA ARG A 161 -26.55 -3.53 -5.71
C ARG A 161 -26.81 -4.00 -4.28
N LYS A 162 -27.95 -3.60 -3.72
CA LYS A 162 -28.41 -3.98 -2.37
C LYS A 162 -27.54 -3.42 -1.22
N ILE A 163 -26.84 -2.34 -1.45
CA ILE A 163 -26.12 -1.61 -0.41
C ILE A 163 -26.81 -0.28 -0.22
N ASP A 164 -27.18 0.01 1.01
CA ASP A 164 -27.72 1.30 1.40
C ASP A 164 -26.61 2.34 1.43
N THR A 165 -26.97 3.61 1.33
CA THR A 165 -25.99 4.69 1.31
C THR A 165 -26.31 5.77 2.31
N VAL A 166 -25.27 6.36 2.89
CA VAL A 166 -25.35 7.49 3.80
C VAL A 166 -24.30 8.54 3.43
N ASN A 167 -24.59 9.81 3.70
CA ASN A 167 -23.57 10.84 3.48
C ASN A 167 -22.38 10.63 4.41
N TYR A 168 -21.16 10.73 3.89
CA TYR A 168 -19.94 10.61 4.69
C TYR A 168 -19.92 11.56 5.90
N ALA A 169 -20.47 12.77 5.76
CA ALA A 169 -20.56 13.74 6.86
C ALA A 169 -21.45 13.27 8.02
N ASP A 170 -22.40 12.37 7.74
CA ASP A 170 -23.34 11.87 8.75
C ASP A 170 -22.86 10.57 9.42
N ARG A 171 -21.67 10.05 9.08
CA ARG A 171 -21.15 8.77 9.59
C ARG A 171 -21.20 8.63 11.10
N TYR A 172 -20.85 9.68 11.84
CA TYR A 172 -20.91 9.66 13.30
C TYR A 172 -22.34 9.66 13.87
N LYS A 173 -23.32 10.19 13.13
CA LYS A 173 -24.72 10.18 13.55
C LYS A 173 -25.35 8.81 13.46
N VAL A 174 -24.89 8.02 12.52
CA VAL A 174 -25.47 6.68 12.24
C VAL A 174 -24.64 5.52 12.78
N ILE A 175 -23.38 5.75 13.16
CA ILE A 175 -22.44 4.68 13.53
C ILE A 175 -22.96 3.78 14.65
N SER A 176 -23.78 4.28 15.58
CA SER A 176 -24.39 3.53 16.66
C SER A 176 -25.41 2.48 16.21
N ASP A 177 -25.90 2.58 14.96
CA ASP A 177 -26.87 1.66 14.38
C ASP A 177 -26.21 0.40 13.80
N PHE A 178 -24.87 0.39 13.75
CA PHE A 178 -24.08 -0.69 13.16
C PHE A 178 -23.36 -1.52 14.21
N ASP A 179 -23.18 -2.80 13.89
CA ASP A 179 -22.46 -3.75 14.74
C ASP A 179 -20.97 -3.77 14.41
N ALA A 180 -20.62 -3.48 13.15
CA ALA A 180 -19.24 -3.38 12.69
C ALA A 180 -19.03 -2.21 11.74
N VAL A 181 -17.78 -1.74 11.67
CA VAL A 181 -17.30 -0.73 10.70
C VAL A 181 -16.12 -1.30 9.93
N ILE A 182 -16.14 -1.16 8.61
CA ILE A 182 -14.99 -1.43 7.73
C ILE A 182 -14.61 -0.13 7.03
N SER A 183 -13.40 0.38 7.29
CA SER A 183 -12.86 1.55 6.61
C SER A 183 -11.89 1.14 5.51
N ALA A 184 -12.09 1.69 4.30
CA ALA A 184 -11.33 1.37 3.10
C ALA A 184 -11.20 2.62 2.21
N THR A 185 -10.53 3.66 2.74
CA THR A 185 -10.34 4.91 1.99
C THR A 185 -8.87 5.13 1.61
N MET A 186 -8.62 6.07 0.73
CA MET A 186 -7.28 6.57 0.40
C MET A 186 -7.04 7.93 1.06
N SER A 187 -7.65 8.17 2.22
CA SER A 187 -7.49 9.44 2.94
C SER A 187 -6.09 9.52 3.57
N PRO A 188 -5.38 10.64 3.47
CA PRO A 188 -4.12 10.82 4.20
C PRO A 188 -4.33 11.09 5.71
N HIS A 189 -5.58 11.19 6.15
CA HIS A 189 -5.96 11.50 7.53
C HIS A 189 -7.00 10.50 8.03
N TYR A 190 -7.11 10.36 9.34
CA TYR A 190 -8.15 9.54 9.93
C TYR A 190 -9.54 9.91 9.43
N THR A 191 -10.33 8.91 9.14
CA THR A 191 -11.75 9.05 8.78
C THR A 191 -12.65 8.88 10.00
N LEU A 192 -12.17 8.19 11.03
CA LEU A 192 -12.78 8.13 12.35
C LEU A 192 -11.82 8.70 13.40
N HIS A 193 -12.20 9.78 14.04
CA HIS A 193 -11.46 10.44 15.10
C HIS A 193 -12.03 10.08 16.46
N TYR A 194 -11.16 9.84 17.44
CA TYR A 194 -11.56 9.52 18.80
C TYR A 194 -12.43 10.63 19.42
N GLU A 195 -12.08 11.90 19.18
CA GLU A 195 -12.81 13.06 19.74
C GLU A 195 -14.29 13.09 19.30
N ASP A 196 -14.57 12.68 18.08
CA ASP A 196 -15.94 12.60 17.54
C ASP A 196 -16.67 11.34 18.00
N MET A 197 -15.93 10.28 18.37
CA MET A 197 -16.50 9.00 18.83
C MET A 197 -16.82 8.98 20.33
N ARG A 198 -16.04 9.67 21.14
CA ARG A 198 -16.12 9.57 22.61
C ARG A 198 -17.50 9.84 23.21
N ASP A 199 -18.26 10.75 22.59
CA ASP A 199 -19.59 11.17 23.09
C ASP A 199 -20.72 10.28 22.52
N ILE A 200 -20.39 9.29 21.67
CA ILE A 200 -21.36 8.33 21.12
C ILE A 200 -21.62 7.22 22.15
N ASN A 201 -22.87 7.00 22.50
CA ASN A 201 -23.23 6.06 23.57
C ASN A 201 -22.96 4.59 23.23
N LYS A 202 -23.25 4.17 22.01
CA LYS A 202 -23.05 2.78 21.54
C LYS A 202 -22.04 2.77 20.41
N TRP A 203 -20.99 2.00 20.59
CA TRP A 203 -19.96 1.79 19.57
C TRP A 203 -20.18 0.46 18.86
N PRO A 204 -19.77 0.34 17.59
CA PRO A 204 -19.64 -0.94 16.92
C PRO A 204 -18.74 -1.90 17.71
N LYS A 205 -19.07 -3.19 17.67
CA LYS A 205 -18.30 -4.25 18.34
C LYS A 205 -16.97 -4.53 17.64
N VAL A 206 -16.92 -4.31 16.30
CA VAL A 206 -15.77 -4.64 15.47
C VAL A 206 -15.42 -3.45 14.57
N PHE A 207 -14.14 -3.11 14.51
CA PHE A 207 -13.57 -2.18 13.58
C PHE A 207 -12.53 -2.89 12.71
N ILE A 208 -12.63 -2.72 11.40
CA ILE A 208 -11.67 -3.24 10.42
C ILE A 208 -11.14 -2.06 9.60
N ASP A 209 -9.82 -1.86 9.63
CA ASP A 209 -9.14 -0.78 8.91
C ASP A 209 -8.32 -1.34 7.76
N LEU A 210 -8.83 -1.19 6.54
CA LEU A 210 -8.18 -1.64 5.30
C LEU A 210 -7.42 -0.51 4.60
N ALA A 211 -7.26 0.63 5.25
CA ALA A 211 -6.62 1.80 4.67
C ALA A 211 -5.13 1.88 5.01
N MET A 212 -4.36 2.46 4.06
CA MET A 212 -2.99 2.84 4.29
C MET A 212 -2.75 4.25 3.71
N PRO A 213 -2.42 5.24 4.56
CA PRO A 213 -2.29 5.17 6.03
C PRO A 213 -3.63 4.84 6.72
N ARG A 214 -3.57 4.47 8.00
CA ARG A 214 -4.75 4.08 8.78
C ARG A 214 -5.85 5.15 8.76
N ASP A 215 -7.09 4.69 8.64
CA ASP A 215 -8.29 5.51 8.63
C ASP A 215 -8.87 5.73 10.05
N ILE A 216 -8.57 4.82 10.98
CA ILE A 216 -9.15 4.79 12.32
C ILE A 216 -8.13 5.25 13.34
N ASP A 217 -8.48 6.27 14.13
CA ASP A 217 -7.64 6.76 15.23
C ASP A 217 -7.37 5.65 16.25
N PRO A 218 -6.11 5.30 16.52
CA PRO A 218 -5.76 4.20 17.43
C PRO A 218 -6.40 4.31 18.82
N ARG A 219 -6.64 5.53 19.29
CA ARG A 219 -7.30 5.78 20.58
C ARG A 219 -8.72 5.21 20.67
N ILE A 220 -9.38 4.92 19.55
CA ILE A 220 -10.69 4.26 19.52
C ILE A 220 -10.58 2.81 19.99
N VAL A 221 -9.46 2.15 19.71
CA VAL A 221 -9.28 0.70 19.89
C VAL A 221 -8.24 0.32 20.93
N GLU A 222 -7.37 1.25 21.32
CA GLU A 222 -6.32 1.05 22.34
C GLU A 222 -6.70 1.60 23.72
N ASN A 223 -7.92 2.10 23.87
CA ASN A 223 -8.25 2.95 24.98
C ASN A 223 -8.38 2.18 26.31
N ASP A 224 -7.41 2.38 27.17
CA ASP A 224 -7.44 2.04 28.58
C ASP A 224 -8.31 3.08 29.35
N ASN A 225 -9.57 3.24 28.89
CA ASN A 225 -10.50 4.18 29.52
C ASN A 225 -11.11 3.56 30.77
N SER A 226 -10.35 3.63 31.86
CA SER A 226 -10.84 3.41 33.22
C SER A 226 -12.01 4.35 33.62
N GLU A 227 -12.28 5.40 32.85
CA GLU A 227 -13.36 6.36 33.11
C GLU A 227 -14.70 6.02 32.44
N ILE A 228 -14.70 5.22 31.37
CA ILE A 228 -15.93 4.81 30.67
C ILE A 228 -16.00 3.30 30.64
N GLN A 229 -16.95 2.70 31.37
CA GLN A 229 -17.25 1.25 31.35
C GLN A 229 -17.83 0.83 29.97
N ARG A 230 -16.99 0.80 28.93
CA ARG A 230 -17.33 0.27 27.61
C ARG A 230 -16.51 -0.98 27.32
N GLU A 231 -17.13 -1.95 26.65
CA GLU A 231 -16.38 -3.03 26.03
C GLU A 231 -15.45 -2.45 24.94
N ILE A 232 -14.18 -2.84 25.00
CA ILE A 232 -13.20 -2.45 24.00
C ILE A 232 -13.57 -3.14 22.67
N PRO A 233 -13.75 -2.41 21.56
CA PRO A 233 -14.07 -3.00 20.29
C PRO A 233 -12.92 -3.92 19.82
N GLN A 234 -13.25 -4.98 19.10
CA GLN A 234 -12.25 -5.76 18.40
C GLN A 234 -11.74 -4.97 17.19
N TYR A 235 -10.43 -4.98 16.98
CA TYR A 235 -9.81 -4.24 15.90
C TYR A 235 -8.94 -5.15 15.04
N TYR A 236 -9.04 -4.94 13.74
CA TYR A 236 -8.22 -5.62 12.73
C TYR A 236 -7.74 -4.58 11.73
N ASP A 237 -6.44 -4.53 11.49
CA ASP A 237 -5.87 -3.70 10.43
C ASP A 237 -5.43 -4.54 9.22
N LEU A 238 -5.05 -3.83 8.17
CA LEU A 238 -4.60 -4.45 6.93
C LEU A 238 -3.41 -5.41 7.16
N ASP A 239 -2.49 -5.06 8.06
CA ASP A 239 -1.33 -5.90 8.36
C ASP A 239 -1.73 -7.21 9.04
N MET A 240 -2.72 -7.16 9.94
CA MET A 240 -3.26 -8.37 10.60
C MET A 240 -4.00 -9.27 9.61
N ILE A 241 -4.78 -8.65 8.70
CA ILE A 241 -5.64 -9.37 7.76
C ILE A 241 -4.83 -10.00 6.63
N SER A 242 -3.85 -9.28 6.10
CA SER A 242 -3.10 -9.69 4.91
C SER A 242 -1.87 -10.55 5.21
N ARG A 243 -1.48 -10.68 6.48
CA ARG A 243 -0.21 -11.30 6.86
C ARG A 243 0.00 -12.69 6.24
N ASP A 244 -0.98 -13.57 6.28
CA ASP A 244 -0.84 -14.95 5.79
C ASP A 244 -1.02 -15.06 4.28
N GLU A 245 -2.00 -14.36 3.69
CA GLU A 245 -2.29 -14.45 2.24
C GLU A 245 -1.36 -13.63 1.35
N VAL A 246 -0.87 -12.49 1.86
CA VAL A 246 0.17 -11.74 1.15
C VAL A 246 1.45 -12.58 1.09
N MET A 247 1.73 -13.39 2.09
CA MET A 247 2.85 -14.32 2.06
C MET A 247 2.63 -15.42 1.01
N GLU A 248 1.48 -16.08 0.99
CA GLU A 248 1.14 -17.17 0.07
C GLU A 248 1.04 -16.67 -1.38
N SER A 249 0.32 -15.59 -1.63
CA SER A 249 0.24 -14.97 -2.96
C SER A 249 1.58 -14.36 -3.42
N LYS A 250 2.40 -13.83 -2.53
CA LYS A 250 3.76 -13.39 -2.85
C LYS A 250 4.64 -14.56 -3.28
N GLU A 251 4.60 -15.68 -2.57
CA GLU A 251 5.41 -16.84 -2.90
C GLU A 251 5.06 -17.38 -4.29
N ASP A 252 3.76 -17.52 -4.61
CA ASP A 252 3.29 -17.99 -5.90
C ASP A 252 3.72 -17.09 -7.06
N HIS A 253 3.60 -15.78 -6.91
CA HIS A 253 3.94 -14.83 -7.96
C HIS A 253 5.43 -14.48 -8.01
N MET A 254 6.18 -14.64 -6.89
CA MET A 254 7.60 -14.30 -6.84
C MET A 254 8.44 -15.13 -7.81
N PHE A 255 8.03 -16.35 -8.13
CA PHE A 255 8.73 -17.14 -9.15
C PHE A 255 8.64 -16.45 -10.52
N GLU A 256 7.45 -16.09 -10.97
CA GLU A 256 7.25 -15.41 -12.26
C GLU A 256 7.88 -14.02 -12.31
N ILE A 257 7.78 -13.26 -11.19
CA ILE A 257 8.43 -11.96 -11.04
C ILE A 257 9.95 -12.10 -11.19
N ASN A 258 10.54 -13.12 -10.55
CA ASN A 258 11.96 -13.38 -10.60
C ASN A 258 12.43 -13.77 -12.00
N GLU A 259 11.65 -14.53 -12.74
CA GLU A 259 11.94 -14.86 -14.15
C GLU A 259 11.95 -13.59 -15.02
N ILE A 260 10.94 -12.74 -14.86
CA ILE A 260 10.87 -11.46 -15.60
C ILE A 260 12.07 -10.57 -15.24
N VAL A 261 12.37 -10.41 -13.96
CA VAL A 261 13.50 -9.60 -13.50
C VAL A 261 14.81 -10.15 -14.05
N HIS A 262 15.00 -11.47 -14.00
CA HIS A 262 16.21 -12.12 -14.52
C HIS A 262 16.40 -11.86 -16.03
N GLU A 263 15.35 -11.88 -16.83
CA GLU A 263 15.41 -11.56 -18.28
C GLU A 263 16.00 -10.16 -18.51
N PHE A 264 15.55 -9.15 -17.75
CA PHE A 264 16.05 -7.77 -17.86
C PHE A 264 17.45 -7.60 -17.25
N GLU A 265 17.81 -8.36 -16.22
CA GLU A 265 19.18 -8.44 -15.72
C GLU A 265 20.12 -8.93 -16.83
N GLN A 266 19.77 -10.01 -17.49
CA GLN A 266 20.57 -10.57 -18.59
C GLN A 266 20.67 -9.61 -19.77
N GLU A 267 19.62 -8.89 -20.11
CA GLU A 267 19.64 -7.85 -21.14
C GLU A 267 20.60 -6.73 -20.78
N PHE A 268 20.55 -6.23 -19.52
CA PHE A 268 21.47 -5.21 -19.05
C PHE A 268 22.92 -5.68 -19.09
N TYR A 269 23.23 -6.90 -18.61
CA TYR A 269 24.60 -7.42 -18.60
C TYR A 269 25.16 -7.64 -19.99
N ARG A 270 24.38 -8.18 -20.94
CA ARG A 270 24.80 -8.29 -22.35
C ARG A 270 25.19 -6.95 -22.94
N TRP A 271 24.41 -5.91 -22.66
CA TRP A 271 24.73 -4.56 -23.09
C TRP A 271 25.97 -4.01 -22.38
N TYR A 272 26.09 -4.21 -21.07
CA TYR A 272 27.20 -3.75 -20.24
C TYR A 272 28.52 -4.37 -20.69
N ASP A 273 28.59 -5.69 -20.88
CA ASP A 273 29.78 -6.42 -21.31
C ASP A 273 30.20 -6.01 -22.71
N TYR A 274 29.25 -5.88 -23.65
CA TYR A 274 29.54 -5.34 -24.99
C TYR A 274 30.17 -3.95 -24.93
N ARG A 275 29.61 -3.06 -24.12
CA ARG A 275 30.13 -1.71 -23.96
C ARG A 275 31.53 -1.70 -23.35
N MET A 276 31.79 -2.52 -22.32
CA MET A 276 33.10 -2.60 -21.66
C MET A 276 34.15 -3.16 -22.61
N THR A 277 33.80 -4.13 -23.43
CA THR A 277 34.69 -4.71 -24.44
C THR A 277 35.03 -3.69 -25.53
N MET A 278 34.02 -2.96 -26.05
CA MET A 278 34.23 -1.96 -27.09
C MET A 278 34.85 -0.66 -26.57
N GLY A 279 34.65 -0.29 -25.32
CA GLY A 279 35.26 0.88 -24.68
C GLY A 279 36.74 0.69 -24.33
N GLY A 280 37.24 -0.53 -24.30
CA GLY A 280 38.64 -0.90 -24.10
C GLY A 280 39.51 -0.84 -25.38
N ILE A 281 38.91 -0.52 -26.52
CA ILE A 281 39.59 -0.46 -27.82
C ILE A 281 39.90 1.02 -28.22
N LYS A 282 39.99 1.94 -27.27
CA LYS A 282 40.46 3.31 -27.53
C LYS A 282 41.79 3.57 -26.88
#